data_cccc1412f63943407dc572fd58a22f6f
#
_entry.id   cccc1412f63943407dc572fd58a22f6f
#
_cell.length_a   1.000
_cell.length_b   1.000
_cell.length_c   1.000
_cell.angle_alpha   90.00
_cell.angle_beta   90.00
_cell.angle_gamma   90.00
#
_symmetry.space_group_name_H-M   'P 1'
#
loop_
_entity.id
_entity.type
_entity.pdbx_description
1 polymer ?
#
loop_
_entity_poly.entity_id
_entity_poly.type
_entity_poly.pdbx_seq_one_letter_code
_entity_poly.pdbx_strand_id
1 'polypeptide(L)'
;MSYLAAAGVGTIGVIDDDLVSLSNLQRQVLFDEDHLDYPKVFAAKDKIKKLNPFIDILPFNRRLTTLEAELLFIEFDLIVDGSDNFSTRQVVNLACVKLNRPLVSGAISQWEGQVSIFNETKNSACYACIFPI
;
A
#
# COMPACT_ATOMS: atom_id res chain seq x y z
N MET A 1 -3.70 -6.35 -2.76
CA MET A 1 -4.49 -6.46 -1.51
C MET A 1 -5.34 -7.72 -1.46
N SER A 2 -6.16 -8.02 -2.46
CA SER A 2 -7.04 -9.21 -2.47
C SER A 2 -6.31 -10.52 -2.23
N TYR A 3 -5.16 -10.71 -2.86
CA TYR A 3 -4.35 -11.92 -2.67
C TYR A 3 -3.72 -12.03 -1.28
N LEU A 4 -3.33 -10.91 -0.66
CA LEU A 4 -2.85 -10.90 0.72
C LEU A 4 -3.97 -11.30 1.69
N ALA A 5 -5.17 -10.80 1.47
CA ALA A 5 -6.35 -11.16 2.24
C ALA A 5 -6.73 -12.64 2.07
N ALA A 6 -6.73 -13.14 0.84
CA ALA A 6 -7.00 -14.55 0.54
C ALA A 6 -5.95 -15.48 1.14
N ALA A 7 -4.68 -15.04 1.19
CA ALA A 7 -3.59 -15.77 1.83
C ALA A 7 -3.64 -15.78 3.37
N GLY A 8 -4.53 -14.99 3.98
CA GLY A 8 -4.74 -14.98 5.43
C GLY A 8 -3.83 -14.05 6.21
N VAL A 9 -3.34 -12.96 5.60
CA VAL A 9 -2.65 -11.88 6.35
C VAL A 9 -3.62 -11.33 7.39
N GLY A 10 -3.28 -11.45 8.67
CA GLY A 10 -4.22 -11.24 9.78
C GLY A 10 -4.75 -9.81 9.90
N THR A 11 -3.89 -8.82 9.69
CA THR A 11 -4.26 -7.40 9.74
C THR A 11 -3.64 -6.66 8.56
N ILE A 12 -4.47 -5.95 7.80
CA ILE A 12 -4.04 -5.13 6.66
C ILE A 12 -4.45 -3.68 6.91
N GLY A 13 -3.48 -2.79 7.08
CA GLY A 13 -3.69 -1.35 7.06
C GLY A 13 -3.71 -0.84 5.61
N VAL A 14 -4.65 0.03 5.28
CA VAL A 14 -4.78 0.64 3.95
C VAL A 14 -4.87 2.14 4.10
N ILE A 15 -3.92 2.85 3.51
CA ILE A 15 -3.93 4.32 3.48
C ILE A 15 -4.03 4.83 2.05
N ASP A 16 -5.03 5.64 1.78
CA ASP A 16 -5.30 6.27 0.49
C ASP A 16 -6.32 7.39 0.71
N ASP A 17 -6.19 8.52 0.03
CA ASP A 17 -7.15 9.63 0.09
C ASP A 17 -8.03 9.74 -1.15
N ASP A 18 -7.90 8.82 -2.09
CA ASP A 18 -8.66 8.82 -3.33
C ASP A 18 -10.09 8.26 -3.16
N LEU A 19 -10.93 8.69 -4.10
CA LEU A 19 -12.25 8.09 -4.34
C LEU A 19 -12.16 7.05 -5.46
N VAL A 20 -13.06 6.08 -5.43
CA VAL A 20 -13.24 5.14 -6.54
C VAL A 20 -13.74 5.91 -7.75
N SER A 21 -13.06 5.79 -8.88
CA SER A 21 -13.44 6.46 -10.12
C SER A 21 -13.64 5.45 -11.26
N LEU A 22 -14.54 5.79 -12.18
CA LEU A 22 -14.87 4.93 -13.33
C LEU A 22 -13.63 4.61 -14.18
N SER A 23 -12.73 5.57 -14.37
CA SER A 23 -11.50 5.41 -15.13
C SER A 23 -10.51 4.40 -14.54
N ASN A 24 -10.64 4.08 -13.25
CA ASN A 24 -9.78 3.13 -12.56
C ASN A 24 -10.32 1.69 -12.60
N LEU A 25 -11.61 1.48 -12.84
CA LEU A 25 -12.24 0.15 -12.75
C LEU A 25 -11.69 -0.85 -13.75
N GLN A 26 -11.16 -0.40 -14.87
CA GLN A 26 -10.56 -1.26 -15.89
C GLN A 26 -9.31 -2.03 -15.40
N ARG A 27 -8.68 -1.61 -14.30
CA ARG A 27 -7.50 -2.26 -13.70
C ARG A 27 -7.58 -2.47 -12.18
N GLN A 28 -8.41 -1.70 -11.49
CA GLN A 28 -8.61 -1.83 -10.04
C GLN A 28 -9.78 -2.77 -9.76
N VAL A 29 -9.55 -4.06 -9.99
CA VAL A 29 -10.58 -5.12 -9.94
C VAL A 29 -11.21 -5.33 -8.55
N LEU A 30 -10.65 -4.73 -7.50
CA LEU A 30 -11.20 -4.76 -6.16
C LEU A 30 -12.51 -3.95 -6.08
N PHE A 31 -12.67 -2.93 -6.94
CA PHE A 31 -13.80 -2.01 -6.94
C PHE A 31 -14.75 -2.28 -8.10
N ASP A 32 -15.97 -1.81 -7.96
CA ASP A 32 -17.03 -1.86 -8.97
C ASP A 32 -17.83 -0.56 -9.00
N GLU A 33 -18.81 -0.49 -9.89
CA GLU A 33 -19.65 0.71 -10.08
C GLU A 33 -20.46 1.10 -8.84
N ASP A 34 -20.80 0.15 -7.97
CA ASP A 34 -21.53 0.43 -6.72
C ASP A 34 -20.70 1.28 -5.73
N HIS A 35 -19.38 1.34 -5.93
CA HIS A 35 -18.47 2.12 -5.10
C HIS A 35 -18.02 3.44 -5.71
N LEU A 36 -18.57 3.85 -6.86
CA LEU A 36 -18.21 5.13 -7.48
C LEU A 36 -18.37 6.29 -6.49
N ASP A 37 -17.38 7.19 -6.49
CA ASP A 37 -17.30 8.37 -5.61
C ASP A 37 -17.22 8.04 -4.10
N TYR A 38 -17.02 6.77 -3.75
CA TYR A 38 -16.81 6.34 -2.38
C TYR A 38 -15.30 6.24 -2.07
N PRO A 39 -14.83 6.56 -0.83
CA PRO A 39 -13.42 6.46 -0.50
C PRO A 39 -12.89 5.04 -0.72
N LYS A 40 -11.76 4.93 -1.44
CA LYS A 40 -11.16 3.63 -1.79
C LYS A 40 -10.87 2.75 -0.58
N VAL A 41 -10.41 3.33 0.52
CA VAL A 41 -10.06 2.56 1.73
C VAL A 41 -11.29 1.88 2.38
N PHE A 42 -12.44 2.52 2.35
CA PHE A 42 -13.69 1.94 2.88
C PHE A 42 -14.29 0.93 1.91
N ALA A 43 -14.27 1.22 0.60
CA ALA A 43 -14.66 0.26 -0.42
C ALA A 43 -13.79 -1.01 -0.37
N ALA A 44 -12.47 -0.85 -0.18
CA ALA A 44 -11.55 -1.97 0.01
C ALA A 44 -11.91 -2.80 1.24
N LYS A 45 -12.20 -2.15 2.37
CA LYS A 45 -12.62 -2.84 3.59
C LYS A 45 -13.85 -3.69 3.36
N ASP A 46 -14.88 -3.15 2.72
CA ASP A 46 -16.14 -3.84 2.45
C ASP A 46 -15.93 -5.08 1.56
N LYS A 47 -15.12 -4.93 0.51
CA LYS A 47 -14.82 -6.04 -0.42
C LYS A 47 -13.95 -7.11 0.23
N ILE A 48 -12.93 -6.73 0.96
CA ILE A 48 -12.03 -7.68 1.63
C ILE A 48 -12.76 -8.45 2.73
N LYS A 49 -13.65 -7.82 3.48
CA LYS A 49 -14.48 -8.51 4.48
C LYS A 49 -15.36 -9.60 3.87
N LYS A 50 -15.84 -9.41 2.65
CA LYS A 50 -16.60 -10.45 1.92
C LYS A 50 -15.70 -11.58 1.43
N LEU A 51 -14.44 -11.25 1.05
CA LEU A 51 -13.47 -12.25 0.58
C LEU A 51 -12.93 -13.10 1.74
N ASN A 52 -12.57 -12.47 2.84
CA ASN A 52 -12.06 -13.13 4.03
C ASN A 52 -12.56 -12.41 5.31
N PRO A 53 -13.61 -12.94 5.96
CA PRO A 53 -14.18 -12.31 7.15
C PRO A 53 -13.31 -12.44 8.41
N PHE A 54 -12.26 -13.28 8.37
CA PHE A 54 -11.43 -13.61 9.53
C PHE A 54 -10.24 -12.66 9.73
N ILE A 55 -10.01 -11.75 8.80
CA ILE A 55 -8.91 -10.77 8.89
C ILE A 55 -9.44 -9.37 9.23
N ASP A 56 -8.56 -8.54 9.77
CA ASP A 56 -8.86 -7.16 10.09
C ASP A 56 -8.34 -6.21 9.00
N ILE A 57 -9.20 -5.28 8.58
CA ILE A 57 -8.84 -4.20 7.67
C ILE A 57 -8.96 -2.88 8.41
N LEU A 58 -7.85 -2.14 8.46
CA LEU A 58 -7.75 -0.83 9.09
C LEU A 58 -7.67 0.25 8.01
N PRO A 59 -8.78 0.93 7.68
CA PRO A 59 -8.80 1.96 6.64
C PRO A 59 -8.35 3.30 7.21
N PHE A 60 -7.42 3.96 6.51
CA PHE A 60 -6.94 5.31 6.80
C PHE A 60 -7.24 6.21 5.60
N ASN A 61 -8.40 6.88 5.61
CA ASN A 61 -8.82 7.77 4.53
C ASN A 61 -8.14 9.13 4.65
N ARG A 62 -6.86 9.17 4.30
CA ARG A 62 -6.04 10.38 4.34
C ARG A 62 -4.76 10.19 3.53
N ARG A 63 -4.17 11.32 3.17
CA ARG A 63 -2.89 11.33 2.46
C ARG A 63 -1.74 10.96 3.40
N LEU A 64 -0.82 10.14 2.90
CA LEU A 64 0.38 9.78 3.64
C LEU A 64 1.37 10.95 3.66
N THR A 65 1.64 11.48 4.85
CA THR A 65 2.72 12.44 5.11
C THR A 65 3.90 11.74 5.77
N THR A 66 5.06 12.39 5.81
CA THR A 66 6.25 11.83 6.48
C THR A 66 5.97 11.49 7.95
N LEU A 67 5.30 12.39 8.66
CA LEU A 67 4.95 12.16 10.07
C LEU A 67 3.99 10.99 10.25
N GLU A 68 2.97 10.92 9.40
CA GLU A 68 2.00 9.82 9.45
C GLU A 68 2.61 8.48 9.10
N ALA A 69 3.53 8.44 8.12
CA ALA A 69 4.26 7.22 7.79
C ALA A 69 5.02 6.68 9.00
N GLU A 70 5.73 7.53 9.74
CA GLU A 70 6.45 7.11 10.94
C GLU A 70 5.51 6.61 12.04
N LEU A 71 4.39 7.31 12.27
CA LEU A 71 3.43 6.95 13.32
C LEU A 71 2.66 5.66 13.00
N LEU A 72 2.34 5.43 11.73
CA LEU A 72 1.58 4.26 11.31
C LEU A 72 2.46 3.01 11.15
N PHE A 73 3.62 3.15 10.50
CA PHE A 73 4.43 2.00 10.12
C PHE A 73 5.03 1.26 11.32
N ILE A 74 5.15 1.91 12.47
CA ILE A 74 5.61 1.26 13.69
C ILE A 74 4.67 0.12 14.14
N GLU A 75 3.39 0.22 13.81
CA GLU A 75 2.35 -0.75 14.18
C GLU A 75 2.30 -1.98 13.24
N PHE A 76 3.05 -1.95 12.13
CA PHE A 76 3.03 -3.02 11.13
C PHE A 76 4.38 -3.70 10.97
N ASP A 77 4.36 -4.99 10.64
CA ASP A 77 5.58 -5.79 10.45
C ASP A 77 6.23 -5.59 9.10
N LEU A 78 5.43 -5.27 8.08
CA LEU A 78 5.83 -5.15 6.68
C LEU A 78 5.05 -4.02 6.03
N ILE A 79 5.72 -3.25 5.19
CA ILE A 79 5.11 -2.18 4.40
C ILE A 79 5.07 -2.60 2.93
N VAL A 80 3.93 -2.39 2.29
CA VAL A 80 3.74 -2.61 0.84
C VAL A 80 3.40 -1.27 0.20
N ASP A 81 4.20 -0.86 -0.76
CA ASP A 81 4.01 0.38 -1.52
C ASP A 81 3.67 0.08 -2.97
N GLY A 82 2.47 0.45 -3.38
CA GLY A 82 1.98 0.42 -4.75
C GLY A 82 1.63 1.81 -5.29
N SER A 83 2.21 2.86 -4.71
CA SER A 83 1.95 4.24 -5.16
C SER A 83 2.49 4.50 -6.57
N ASP A 84 1.91 5.47 -7.25
CA ASP A 84 2.23 5.83 -8.63
C ASP A 84 3.13 7.07 -8.76
N ASN A 85 3.54 7.67 -7.64
CA ASN A 85 4.38 8.86 -7.65
C ASN A 85 5.66 8.69 -6.82
N PHE A 86 6.73 9.29 -7.33
CA PHE A 86 8.07 9.17 -6.76
C PHE A 86 8.18 9.78 -5.35
N SER A 87 7.52 10.89 -5.10
CA SER A 87 7.58 11.57 -3.80
C SER A 87 7.01 10.70 -2.68
N THR A 88 5.88 10.04 -2.89
CA THR A 88 5.31 9.09 -1.93
C THR A 88 6.23 7.92 -1.68
N ARG A 89 6.84 7.35 -2.72
CA ARG A 89 7.82 6.25 -2.58
C ARG A 89 9.01 6.64 -1.70
N GLN A 90 9.50 7.88 -1.85
CA GLN A 90 10.59 8.37 -0.99
C GLN A 90 10.15 8.53 0.47
N VAL A 91 8.97 9.06 0.71
CA VAL A 91 8.38 9.16 2.08
C VAL A 91 8.27 7.78 2.73
N VAL A 92 7.72 6.81 2.00
CA VAL A 92 7.58 5.43 2.46
C VAL A 92 8.94 4.82 2.77
N ASN A 93 9.90 4.95 1.85
CA ASN A 93 11.25 4.43 2.03
C ASN A 93 11.94 5.01 3.27
N LEU A 94 11.90 6.33 3.44
CA LEU A 94 12.53 7.00 4.58
C LEU A 94 11.96 6.51 5.91
N ALA A 95 10.64 6.36 6.02
CA ALA A 95 10.01 5.83 7.21
C ALA A 95 10.39 4.36 7.46
N CYS A 96 10.43 3.54 6.42
CA CYS A 96 10.84 2.13 6.53
C CYS A 96 12.29 2.00 7.00
N VAL A 97 13.20 2.80 6.46
CA VAL A 97 14.62 2.81 6.89
C VAL A 97 14.73 3.23 8.35
N LYS A 98 14.07 4.31 8.74
CA LYS A 98 14.10 4.84 10.11
C LYS A 98 13.57 3.84 11.13
N LEU A 99 12.52 3.10 10.78
CA LEU A 99 11.85 2.15 11.67
C LEU A 99 12.36 0.71 11.53
N ASN A 100 13.35 0.46 10.66
CA ASN A 100 13.83 -0.87 10.31
C ASN A 100 12.68 -1.81 9.88
N ARG A 101 11.77 -1.31 9.03
CA ARG A 101 10.67 -2.09 8.45
C ARG A 101 11.01 -2.53 7.04
N PRO A 102 10.83 -3.83 6.70
CA PRO A 102 10.96 -4.26 5.31
C PRO A 102 9.89 -3.58 4.44
N LEU A 103 10.30 -3.24 3.23
CA LEU A 103 9.45 -2.58 2.24
C LEU A 103 9.35 -3.45 0.99
N VAL A 104 8.15 -3.84 0.61
CA VAL A 104 7.85 -4.41 -0.70
C VAL A 104 7.32 -3.28 -1.59
N SER A 105 8.08 -2.93 -2.61
CA SER A 105 7.69 -1.89 -3.57
C SER A 105 7.28 -2.50 -4.90
N GLY A 106 6.09 -2.16 -5.37
CA GLY A 106 5.56 -2.53 -6.68
C GLY A 106 5.38 -1.31 -7.57
N ALA A 107 5.79 -1.41 -8.81
CA ALA A 107 5.59 -0.38 -9.81
C ALA A 107 5.28 -1.00 -11.16
N ILE A 108 4.38 -0.38 -11.91
CA ILE A 108 4.08 -0.76 -13.27
C ILE A 108 4.18 0.45 -14.20
N SER A 109 4.66 0.23 -15.39
CA SER A 109 4.59 1.14 -16.52
C SER A 109 3.79 0.48 -17.64
N GLN A 110 3.81 1.09 -18.82
CA GLN A 110 3.02 0.62 -19.97
C GLN A 110 3.28 -0.85 -20.34
N TRP A 111 4.55 -1.30 -20.27
CA TRP A 111 5.00 -2.61 -20.74
C TRP A 111 5.85 -3.37 -19.74
N GLU A 112 6.14 -2.77 -18.60
CA GLU A 112 7.04 -3.32 -17.60
C GLU A 112 6.40 -3.24 -16.22
N GLY A 113 6.67 -4.25 -15.42
CA GLY A 113 6.36 -4.25 -14.00
C GLY A 113 7.59 -4.65 -13.20
N GLN A 114 7.75 -4.07 -12.03
CA GLN A 114 8.79 -4.49 -11.10
C GLN A 114 8.19 -4.67 -9.70
N VAL A 115 8.73 -5.65 -9.00
CA VAL A 115 8.51 -5.87 -7.57
C VAL A 115 9.87 -6.07 -6.93
N SER A 116 10.13 -5.36 -5.85
CA SER A 116 11.39 -5.46 -5.13
C SER A 116 11.16 -5.41 -3.63
N ILE A 117 12.02 -6.09 -2.88
CA ILE A 117 12.08 -6.00 -1.42
C ILE A 117 13.27 -5.13 -1.04
N PHE A 118 13.03 -4.15 -0.20
CA PHE A 118 14.03 -3.22 0.31
C PHE A 118 14.07 -3.29 1.84
N ASN A 119 15.21 -2.93 2.40
CA ASN A 119 15.37 -2.83 3.86
C ASN A 119 14.97 -4.12 4.62
N GLU A 120 15.18 -5.28 4.00
CA GLU A 120 14.85 -6.58 4.59
C GLU A 120 15.71 -6.85 5.83
N THR A 121 16.98 -6.45 5.79
CA THR A 121 17.92 -6.49 6.91
C THR A 121 18.61 -5.15 7.06
N LYS A 122 19.29 -4.93 8.19
CA LYS A 122 20.03 -3.67 8.45
C LYS A 122 21.07 -3.31 7.38
N ASN A 123 21.56 -4.30 6.62
CA ASN A 123 22.57 -4.11 5.59
C ASN A 123 22.03 -4.21 4.16
N SER A 124 20.72 -4.39 4.00
CA SER A 124 20.07 -4.44 2.70
C SER A 124 19.94 -3.03 2.10
N ALA A 125 19.98 -2.96 0.78
CA ALA A 125 19.70 -1.71 0.08
C ALA A 125 18.29 -1.20 0.39
N CYS A 126 18.15 0.10 0.52
CA CYS A 126 16.82 0.75 0.57
C CYS A 126 16.41 1.22 -0.84
N TYR A 127 15.17 1.68 -1.00
CA TYR A 127 14.67 2.16 -2.29
C TYR A 127 15.56 3.28 -2.87
N ALA A 128 15.98 4.23 -2.06
CA ALA A 128 16.84 5.36 -2.50
C ALA A 128 18.25 4.93 -2.91
N CYS A 129 18.73 3.75 -2.52
CA CYS A 129 20.02 3.23 -3.01
C CYS A 129 19.98 2.87 -4.50
N ILE A 130 18.79 2.49 -4.98
CA ILE A 130 18.56 2.10 -6.39
C ILE A 130 17.98 3.27 -7.19
N PHE A 131 17.10 4.04 -6.57
CA PHE A 131 16.39 5.18 -7.18
C PHE A 131 16.65 6.46 -6.38
N PRO A 132 17.88 7.05 -6.52
CA PRO A 132 18.24 8.25 -5.78
C PRO A 132 17.39 9.46 -6.20
N ILE A 133 17.29 10.43 -5.28
CA ILE A 133 16.57 11.70 -5.49
C ILE A 133 17.37 12.59 -6.45
#